data_9fce52bdb6f3685f1dcacc002ae09873
#
_entry.id   9fce52bdb6f3685f1dcacc002ae09873
#
_cell.length_a   1.000
_cell.length_b   1.000
_cell.length_c   1.000
_cell.angle_alpha   90.00
_cell.angle_beta   90.00
_cell.angle_gamma   90.00
#
_symmetry.space_group_name_H-M   'P 1'
#
loop_
_entity.id
_entity.type
_entity.pdbx_description
1 polymer ?
#
loop_
_entity_poly.entity_id
_entity_poly.type
_entity_poly.pdbx_seq_one_letter_code
_entity_poly.pdbx_strand_id
1 'polypeptide(L)'
;MLLSACTLFAGFAQWEPAGDKIKTTWSEQVNPNEVLPEYPRPIMERTNWESLNGLWEYAIINKGAALPEVFDEQILVPFAIESALSGVGKRVSEKQELVYRRNFKILPDWKGKQVLLHFGAVDWKTDVWVNGVKVGSHTGGFTPFSFNITSALLPKGENQLLVKVWDPTDKGYQPRGKQVNKPEAIWYTPVTGIWQTVWLEPVSKKYIENLRITPDIDRRLLTVKAELSETEPGD
;
A
#
# COMPACT_ATOMS: atom_id res chain seq x y z
N MET A 1 9.12 -0.46 51.78
CA MET A 1 8.00 0.09 51.00
C MET A 1 8.40 0.03 49.53
N LEU A 2 8.04 -1.07 48.86
CA LEU A 2 8.35 -1.25 47.43
C LEU A 2 7.21 -0.65 46.60
N LEU A 3 7.49 0.41 45.84
CA LEU A 3 6.58 0.91 44.82
C LEU A 3 6.67 -0.02 43.58
N SER A 4 5.60 -0.78 43.36
CA SER A 4 5.41 -1.52 42.10
C SER A 4 5.00 -0.53 41.02
N ALA A 5 5.89 -0.27 40.03
CA ALA A 5 5.55 0.50 38.87
C ALA A 5 4.73 -0.40 37.93
N CYS A 6 3.43 -0.14 37.87
CA CYS A 6 2.53 -0.77 36.93
C CYS A 6 2.71 -0.09 35.55
N THR A 7 3.49 -0.71 34.67
CA THR A 7 3.58 -0.31 33.25
C THR A 7 2.26 -0.67 32.56
N LEU A 8 1.42 0.31 32.32
CA LEU A 8 0.25 0.19 31.45
C LEU A 8 0.77 0.01 30.01
N PHE A 9 0.78 -1.22 29.53
CA PHE A 9 0.81 -1.49 28.10
C PHE A 9 -0.57 -1.07 27.57
N ALA A 10 -0.64 0.03 26.82
CA ALA A 10 -1.77 0.31 25.97
C ALA A 10 -1.80 -0.76 24.86
N GLY A 11 -2.51 -1.85 25.10
CA GLY A 11 -2.81 -2.83 24.08
C GLY A 11 -3.76 -2.18 23.07
N PHE A 12 -3.39 -2.15 21.80
CA PHE A 12 -4.35 -1.82 20.74
C PHE A 12 -5.51 -2.82 20.82
N ALA A 13 -6.74 -2.31 20.65
CA ALA A 13 -7.92 -3.16 20.58
C ALA A 13 -7.74 -4.17 19.42
N GLN A 14 -8.24 -5.38 19.62
CA GLN A 14 -8.25 -6.39 18.55
C GLN A 14 -9.01 -5.82 17.34
N TRP A 15 -8.44 -5.97 16.13
CA TRP A 15 -9.09 -5.52 14.92
C TRP A 15 -10.46 -6.18 14.71
N GLU A 16 -11.44 -5.36 14.36
CA GLU A 16 -12.79 -5.81 13.97
C GLU A 16 -13.28 -4.99 12.76
N PRO A 17 -14.12 -5.57 11.88
CA PRO A 17 -14.77 -4.83 10.82
C PRO A 17 -15.59 -3.66 11.36
N ALA A 18 -15.44 -2.47 10.77
CA ALA A 18 -16.15 -1.28 11.24
C ALA A 18 -17.61 -1.23 10.78
N GLY A 19 -18.52 -0.91 11.72
CA GLY A 19 -19.93 -0.61 11.44
C GLY A 19 -20.73 -1.81 10.89
N ASP A 20 -21.87 -1.47 10.27
CA ASP A 20 -22.89 -2.40 9.75
C ASP A 20 -22.97 -2.44 8.22
N LYS A 21 -21.96 -1.96 7.52
CA LYS A 21 -21.90 -1.94 6.05
C LYS A 21 -21.99 -3.36 5.49
N ILE A 22 -22.51 -3.46 4.26
CA ILE A 22 -22.61 -4.72 3.52
C ILE A 22 -21.23 -5.38 3.44
N LYS A 23 -21.21 -6.65 3.81
CA LYS A 23 -20.03 -7.53 3.76
C LYS A 23 -20.37 -8.78 2.95
N THR A 24 -19.37 -9.35 2.31
CA THR A 24 -19.49 -10.67 1.68
C THR A 24 -19.26 -11.78 2.71
N THR A 25 -19.63 -13.00 2.37
CA THR A 25 -19.39 -14.19 3.23
C THR A 25 -17.89 -14.40 3.52
N TRP A 26 -17.00 -13.97 2.62
CA TRP A 26 -15.55 -14.06 2.82
C TRP A 26 -15.01 -13.08 3.85
N SER A 27 -15.78 -12.05 4.21
CA SER A 27 -15.35 -11.07 5.21
C SER A 27 -15.08 -11.68 6.59
N GLU A 28 -15.77 -12.78 6.91
CA GLU A 28 -15.59 -13.51 8.17
C GLU A 28 -14.27 -14.32 8.21
N GLN A 29 -13.66 -14.53 7.05
CA GLN A 29 -12.41 -15.28 6.91
C GLN A 29 -11.17 -14.36 6.89
N VAL A 30 -11.35 -13.04 6.95
CA VAL A 30 -10.24 -12.08 6.94
C VAL A 30 -9.44 -12.20 8.23
N ASN A 31 -8.19 -12.62 8.08
CA ASN A 31 -7.21 -12.65 9.16
C ASN A 31 -6.28 -11.44 9.05
N PRO A 32 -6.27 -10.51 10.01
CA PRO A 32 -5.42 -9.31 9.94
C PRO A 32 -3.91 -9.60 9.95
N ASN A 33 -3.51 -10.81 10.35
CA ASN A 33 -2.10 -11.23 10.32
C ASN A 33 -1.69 -11.91 9.01
N GLU A 34 -2.66 -12.22 8.13
CA GLU A 34 -2.43 -12.95 6.88
C GLU A 34 -3.42 -12.46 5.80
N VAL A 35 -3.33 -11.18 5.47
CA VAL A 35 -4.25 -10.51 4.53
C VAL A 35 -3.73 -10.67 3.11
N LEU A 36 -4.53 -11.33 2.23
CA LEU A 36 -4.19 -11.56 0.82
C LEU A 36 -2.75 -12.09 0.68
N PRO A 37 -2.49 -13.33 1.13
CA PRO A 37 -1.13 -13.88 1.23
C PRO A 37 -0.53 -14.27 -0.12
N GLU A 38 -1.34 -14.30 -1.18
CA GLU A 38 -0.89 -14.64 -2.53
C GLU A 38 0.00 -13.56 -3.14
N TYR A 39 0.94 -13.98 -4.00
CA TYR A 39 1.79 -13.05 -4.73
C TYR A 39 0.95 -12.15 -5.67
N PRO A 40 1.07 -10.82 -5.58
CA PRO A 40 0.08 -9.91 -6.20
C PRO A 40 0.27 -9.67 -7.70
N ARG A 41 1.37 -10.14 -8.31
CA ARG A 41 1.69 -9.89 -9.73
C ARG A 41 1.97 -11.19 -10.50
N PRO A 42 0.95 -12.03 -10.80
CA PRO A 42 1.13 -13.38 -11.33
C PRO A 42 1.80 -13.45 -12.71
N ILE A 43 1.77 -12.35 -13.48
CA ILE A 43 2.41 -12.31 -14.83
C ILE A 43 3.94 -12.34 -14.75
N MET A 44 4.52 -11.92 -13.61
CA MET A 44 5.97 -11.90 -13.39
C MET A 44 6.25 -12.15 -11.90
N GLU A 45 6.08 -13.40 -11.50
CA GLU A 45 6.28 -13.82 -10.11
C GLU A 45 7.77 -13.85 -9.72
N ARG A 46 8.07 -13.41 -8.49
CA ARG A 46 9.36 -13.55 -7.85
C ARG A 46 9.25 -14.42 -6.61
N THR A 47 10.19 -15.34 -6.44
CA THR A 47 10.22 -16.27 -5.30
C THR A 47 10.49 -15.56 -3.97
N ASN A 48 11.32 -14.52 -3.99
CA ASN A 48 11.67 -13.76 -2.80
C ASN A 48 10.86 -12.46 -2.79
N TRP A 49 9.96 -12.34 -1.84
CA TRP A 49 9.16 -11.15 -1.61
C TRP A 49 8.61 -11.15 -0.19
N GLU A 50 8.10 -10.03 0.26
CA GLU A 50 7.48 -9.89 1.57
C GLU A 50 6.25 -9.00 1.46
N SER A 51 5.09 -9.50 1.92
CA SER A 51 3.87 -8.72 2.01
C SER A 51 3.97 -7.72 3.16
N LEU A 52 3.60 -6.48 2.90
CA LEU A 52 3.41 -5.46 3.93
C LEU A 52 1.94 -5.27 4.30
N ASN A 53 1.01 -6.07 3.75
CA ASN A 53 -0.38 -6.06 4.16
C ASN A 53 -0.52 -6.32 5.67
N GLY A 54 -1.68 -6.00 6.21
CA GLY A 54 -1.98 -6.17 7.63
C GLY A 54 -2.26 -4.85 8.33
N LEU A 55 -2.09 -4.80 9.64
CA LEU A 55 -2.40 -3.62 10.44
C LEU A 55 -1.30 -2.56 10.29
N TRP A 56 -1.71 -1.37 9.87
CA TRP A 56 -0.90 -0.16 9.83
C TRP A 56 -1.47 0.88 10.78
N GLU A 57 -0.64 1.75 11.28
CA GLU A 57 -1.12 2.96 11.97
C GLU A 57 -1.57 3.99 10.94
N TYR A 58 -2.61 4.78 11.26
CA TYR A 58 -3.07 5.86 10.38
C TYR A 58 -3.44 7.13 11.16
N ALA A 59 -3.42 8.25 10.44
CA ALA A 59 -3.96 9.52 10.90
C ALA A 59 -4.63 10.27 9.75
N ILE A 60 -5.69 11.01 10.05
CA ILE A 60 -6.32 11.94 9.10
C ILE A 60 -5.90 13.35 9.51
N ILE A 61 -5.24 14.06 8.60
CA ILE A 61 -4.72 15.40 8.83
C ILE A 61 -5.37 16.42 7.89
N ASN A 62 -5.28 17.70 8.19
CA ASN A 62 -5.68 18.75 7.26
C ASN A 62 -4.72 18.75 6.06
N LYS A 63 -5.24 19.00 4.86
CA LYS A 63 -4.45 19.05 3.63
C LYS A 63 -3.33 20.09 3.74
N GLY A 64 -2.11 19.63 3.45
CA GLY A 64 -0.91 20.46 3.52
C GLY A 64 -0.34 20.64 4.93
N ALA A 65 -0.90 20.00 5.95
CA ALA A 65 -0.30 19.98 7.27
C ALA A 65 1.03 19.18 7.28
N ALA A 66 1.85 19.38 8.29
CA ALA A 66 3.02 18.56 8.55
C ALA A 66 2.63 17.10 8.77
N LEU A 67 3.54 16.17 8.48
CA LEU A 67 3.35 14.75 8.79
C LEU A 67 3.15 14.58 10.31
N PRO A 68 2.20 13.75 10.74
CA PRO A 68 1.91 13.55 12.16
C PRO A 68 3.04 12.78 12.85
N GLU A 69 3.31 13.13 14.09
CA GLU A 69 4.22 12.37 14.96
C GLU A 69 3.44 11.27 15.71
N VAL A 70 2.17 11.51 16.01
CA VAL A 70 1.28 10.61 16.73
C VAL A 70 0.25 10.03 15.79
N PHE A 71 0.04 8.73 15.92
CA PHE A 71 -0.96 7.96 15.17
C PHE A 71 -1.87 7.28 16.21
N ASP A 72 -3.15 7.58 16.15
CA ASP A 72 -4.08 7.24 17.23
C ASP A 72 -4.72 5.87 17.06
N GLU A 73 -4.82 5.38 15.84
CA GLU A 73 -5.61 4.20 15.50
C GLU A 73 -4.90 3.32 14.46
N GLN A 74 -5.46 2.13 14.22
CA GLN A 74 -4.99 1.18 13.21
C GLN A 74 -5.99 1.03 12.07
N ILE A 75 -5.47 0.71 10.89
CA ILE A 75 -6.21 0.42 9.67
C ILE A 75 -5.68 -0.88 9.07
N LEU A 76 -6.56 -1.74 8.58
CA LEU A 76 -6.17 -2.97 7.89
C LEU A 76 -5.93 -2.69 6.40
N VAL A 77 -4.66 -2.72 5.98
CA VAL A 77 -4.23 -2.60 4.58
C VAL A 77 -4.32 -4.00 3.93
N PRO A 78 -4.87 -4.13 2.69
CA PRO A 78 -5.15 -3.07 1.73
C PRO A 78 -6.65 -2.71 1.61
N PHE A 79 -7.34 -2.53 2.68
CA PHE A 79 -8.75 -2.14 2.60
C PHE A 79 -8.88 -0.62 2.69
N ALA A 80 -9.60 -0.02 1.72
CA ALA A 80 -9.86 1.42 1.70
C ALA A 80 -10.50 1.88 3.02
N ILE A 81 -10.13 3.07 3.50
CA ILE A 81 -10.54 3.56 4.82
C ILE A 81 -12.07 3.61 5.01
N GLU A 82 -12.83 3.77 3.94
CA GLU A 82 -14.30 3.78 3.98
C GLU A 82 -14.92 2.39 4.13
N SER A 83 -14.18 1.33 3.81
CA SER A 83 -14.70 -0.04 3.87
C SER A 83 -14.83 -0.55 5.31
N ALA A 84 -15.75 -1.51 5.54
CA ALA A 84 -15.86 -2.18 6.83
C ALA A 84 -14.56 -2.90 7.20
N LEU A 85 -13.95 -3.59 6.24
CA LEU A 85 -12.75 -4.42 6.45
C LEU A 85 -11.49 -3.60 6.76
N SER A 86 -11.49 -2.29 6.52
CA SER A 86 -10.41 -1.43 7.01
C SER A 86 -10.33 -1.40 8.55
N GLY A 87 -11.42 -1.72 9.25
CA GLY A 87 -11.60 -1.52 10.68
C GLY A 87 -11.93 -0.07 11.06
N VAL A 88 -12.02 0.85 10.09
CA VAL A 88 -12.15 2.30 10.32
C VAL A 88 -13.52 2.82 9.87
N GLY A 89 -13.90 2.59 8.62
CA GLY A 89 -15.21 3.01 8.08
C GLY A 89 -15.42 4.52 7.98
N LYS A 90 -14.37 5.34 8.10
CA LYS A 90 -14.42 6.81 8.05
C LYS A 90 -14.29 7.32 6.62
N ARG A 91 -14.74 8.54 6.37
CA ARG A 91 -14.52 9.28 5.11
C ARG A 91 -13.41 10.30 5.29
N VAL A 92 -12.63 10.48 4.21
CA VAL A 92 -11.63 11.54 4.10
C VAL A 92 -12.14 12.55 3.07
N SER A 93 -12.18 13.82 3.43
CA SER A 93 -12.65 14.89 2.54
C SER A 93 -11.52 15.43 1.67
N GLU A 94 -11.88 16.19 0.62
CA GLU A 94 -10.91 16.88 -0.24
C GLU A 94 -10.01 17.90 0.50
N LYS A 95 -10.38 18.27 1.74
CA LYS A 95 -9.61 19.17 2.62
C LYS A 95 -8.69 18.43 3.58
N GLN A 96 -8.64 17.11 3.49
CA GLN A 96 -7.86 16.25 4.37
C GLN A 96 -6.91 15.38 3.58
N GLU A 97 -5.94 14.81 4.26
CA GLU A 97 -5.01 13.80 3.76
C GLU A 97 -4.99 12.64 4.75
N LEU A 98 -4.91 11.43 4.21
CA LEU A 98 -4.76 10.19 4.97
C LEU A 98 -3.28 9.83 5.03
N VAL A 99 -2.75 9.65 6.22
CA VAL A 99 -1.35 9.27 6.43
C VAL A 99 -1.29 7.89 7.08
N TYR A 100 -0.51 7.02 6.51
CA TYR A 100 -0.23 5.68 6.99
C TYR A 100 1.19 5.58 7.52
N ARG A 101 1.41 4.74 8.55
CA ARG A 101 2.72 4.36 9.05
C ARG A 101 2.83 2.85 9.21
N ARG A 102 3.93 2.27 8.72
CA ARG A 102 4.27 0.85 8.90
C ARG A 102 5.74 0.71 9.21
N ASN A 103 6.06 -0.08 10.20
CA ASN A 103 7.43 -0.51 10.44
C ASN A 103 7.67 -1.86 9.76
N PHE A 104 8.88 -2.04 9.21
CA PHE A 104 9.28 -3.28 8.53
C PHE A 104 10.77 -3.54 8.69
N LYS A 105 11.18 -4.80 8.47
CA LYS A 105 12.58 -5.22 8.53
C LYS A 105 12.98 -5.80 7.19
N ILE A 106 14.25 -5.62 6.84
CA ILE A 106 14.83 -6.28 5.66
C ILE A 106 15.36 -7.64 6.08
N LEU A 107 15.01 -8.67 5.32
CA LEU A 107 15.48 -10.03 5.60
C LEU A 107 17.00 -10.14 5.37
N PRO A 108 17.72 -10.92 6.18
CA PRO A 108 19.19 -11.02 6.10
C PRO A 108 19.74 -11.48 4.74
N ASP A 109 19.01 -12.34 4.05
CA ASP A 109 19.35 -12.88 2.71
C ASP A 109 19.18 -11.86 1.56
N TRP A 110 18.59 -10.68 1.85
CA TRP A 110 18.48 -9.57 0.90
C TRP A 110 19.70 -8.64 0.92
N LYS A 111 20.68 -8.93 1.75
CA LYS A 111 21.91 -8.13 1.86
C LYS A 111 22.61 -8.01 0.50
N GLY A 112 22.93 -6.78 0.09
CA GLY A 112 23.61 -6.47 -1.17
C GLY A 112 22.71 -6.46 -2.40
N LYS A 113 21.42 -6.71 -2.25
CA LYS A 113 20.41 -6.53 -3.29
C LYS A 113 19.80 -5.14 -3.24
N GLN A 114 19.22 -4.71 -4.33
CA GLN A 114 18.29 -3.58 -4.34
C GLN A 114 16.94 -4.04 -3.77
N VAL A 115 16.23 -3.15 -3.13
CA VAL A 115 14.90 -3.42 -2.58
C VAL A 115 13.88 -2.51 -3.25
N LEU A 116 12.90 -3.11 -3.89
CA LEU A 116 11.77 -2.42 -4.50
C LEU A 116 10.58 -2.46 -3.55
N LEU A 117 9.95 -1.32 -3.34
CA LEU A 117 8.66 -1.17 -2.67
C LEU A 117 7.58 -1.00 -3.73
N HIS A 118 6.59 -1.87 -3.71
CA HIS A 118 5.51 -1.91 -4.68
C HIS A 118 4.18 -1.60 -4.04
N PHE A 119 3.31 -0.93 -4.80
CA PHE A 119 1.91 -0.71 -4.48
C PHE A 119 1.07 -1.20 -5.66
N GLY A 120 0.09 -2.05 -5.42
CA GLY A 120 -0.85 -2.50 -6.45
C GLY A 120 -1.74 -1.37 -6.92
N ALA A 121 -2.31 -0.60 -6.00
CA ALA A 121 -3.02 0.65 -6.27
C ALA A 121 -3.24 1.48 -5.00
N VAL A 122 -3.21 2.79 -5.15
CA VAL A 122 -3.52 3.78 -4.10
C VAL A 122 -4.32 4.91 -4.73
N ASP A 123 -5.53 5.17 -4.26
CA ASP A 123 -6.37 6.27 -4.74
C ASP A 123 -6.24 7.47 -3.81
N TRP A 124 -5.80 8.62 -4.26
CA TRP A 124 -5.48 9.08 -5.63
C TRP A 124 -4.03 9.57 -5.75
N LYS A 125 -3.64 10.67 -5.07
CA LYS A 125 -2.30 11.25 -5.08
C LYS A 125 -1.51 10.80 -3.86
N THR A 126 -0.39 10.15 -4.11
CA THR A 126 0.41 9.47 -3.09
C THR A 126 1.81 10.05 -3.01
N ASP A 127 2.26 10.33 -1.80
CA ASP A 127 3.65 10.63 -1.46
C ASP A 127 4.18 9.56 -0.51
N VAL A 128 5.42 9.11 -0.71
CA VAL A 128 6.02 7.99 0.05
C VAL A 128 7.38 8.37 0.63
N TRP A 129 7.59 8.04 1.90
CA TRP A 129 8.86 8.23 2.62
C TRP A 129 9.29 6.93 3.28
N VAL A 130 10.60 6.69 3.28
CA VAL A 130 11.24 5.62 4.06
C VAL A 130 12.29 6.27 4.95
N ASN A 131 12.20 6.04 6.27
CA ASN A 131 13.11 6.62 7.27
C ASN A 131 13.26 8.16 7.15
N GLY A 132 12.14 8.85 6.87
CA GLY A 132 12.12 10.30 6.69
C GLY A 132 12.59 10.79 5.31
N VAL A 133 13.15 9.94 4.47
CA VAL A 133 13.58 10.27 3.10
C VAL A 133 12.41 10.06 2.14
N LYS A 134 12.03 11.11 1.39
CA LYS A 134 11.00 10.98 0.35
C LYS A 134 11.54 10.15 -0.81
N VAL A 135 10.94 8.98 -1.07
CA VAL A 135 11.37 8.04 -2.11
C VAL A 135 10.61 8.23 -3.42
N GLY A 136 9.43 8.84 -3.38
CA GLY A 136 8.70 9.15 -4.60
C GLY A 136 7.29 9.66 -4.38
N SER A 137 6.61 9.90 -5.49
CA SER A 137 5.20 10.28 -5.56
C SER A 137 4.54 9.58 -6.75
N HIS A 138 3.24 9.30 -6.61
CA HIS A 138 2.41 8.74 -7.68
C HIS A 138 1.08 9.50 -7.77
N THR A 139 0.50 9.52 -8.94
CA THR A 139 -0.84 10.08 -9.19
C THR A 139 -1.59 9.14 -10.11
N GLY A 140 -2.68 8.58 -9.62
CA GLY A 140 -3.52 7.62 -10.33
C GLY A 140 -4.06 6.55 -9.37
N GLY A 141 -5.39 6.37 -9.33
CA GLY A 141 -6.05 5.49 -8.36
C GLY A 141 -6.08 4.01 -8.76
N PHE A 142 -5.68 3.64 -9.99
CA PHE A 142 -5.96 2.32 -10.57
C PHE A 142 -4.72 1.60 -11.13
N THR A 143 -3.57 2.25 -11.11
CA THR A 143 -2.34 1.74 -11.70
C THR A 143 -1.32 1.39 -10.62
N PRO A 144 -0.60 0.26 -10.78
CA PRO A 144 0.50 -0.08 -9.88
C PRO A 144 1.68 0.87 -10.08
N PHE A 145 2.47 1.03 -9.01
CA PHE A 145 3.72 1.78 -9.05
C PHE A 145 4.73 1.22 -8.06
N SER A 146 6.00 1.56 -8.26
CA SER A 146 7.11 1.05 -7.46
C SER A 146 8.18 2.09 -7.24
N PHE A 147 8.91 1.96 -6.13
CA PHE A 147 10.08 2.78 -5.81
C PHE A 147 11.25 1.90 -5.38
N ASN A 148 12.44 2.20 -5.88
CA ASN A 148 13.66 1.62 -5.33
C ASN A 148 14.00 2.36 -4.03
N ILE A 149 13.87 1.66 -2.90
CA ILE A 149 14.05 2.23 -1.57
C ILE A 149 15.43 1.96 -0.97
N THR A 150 16.32 1.29 -1.70
CA THR A 150 17.61 0.79 -1.21
C THR A 150 18.45 1.85 -0.50
N SER A 151 18.54 3.05 -1.06
CA SER A 151 19.33 4.15 -0.50
C SER A 151 18.73 4.79 0.76
N ALA A 152 17.44 4.55 1.00
CA ALA A 152 16.72 5.08 2.16
C ALA A 152 16.66 4.08 3.32
N LEU A 153 17.13 2.84 3.13
CA LEU A 153 17.11 1.81 4.16
C LEU A 153 18.19 2.02 5.22
N LEU A 154 17.85 1.73 6.46
CA LEU A 154 18.83 1.64 7.55
C LEU A 154 19.67 0.37 7.39
N PRO A 155 20.98 0.43 7.68
CA PRO A 155 21.88 -0.73 7.54
C PRO A 155 21.56 -1.84 8.54
N LYS A 156 20.86 -1.52 9.61
CA LYS A 156 20.40 -2.44 10.67
C LYS A 156 19.16 -1.87 11.34
N GLY A 157 18.35 -2.77 11.89
CA GLY A 157 17.18 -2.41 12.67
C GLY A 157 15.90 -2.39 11.84
N GLU A 158 14.94 -1.67 12.34
CA GLU A 158 13.61 -1.53 11.77
C GLU A 158 13.52 -0.26 10.93
N ASN A 159 12.93 -0.38 9.77
CA ASN A 159 12.67 0.74 8.86
C ASN A 159 11.25 1.23 9.06
N GLN A 160 11.02 2.52 8.85
CA GLN A 160 9.70 3.13 8.90
C GLN A 160 9.28 3.56 7.49
N LEU A 161 8.09 3.13 7.08
CA LEU A 161 7.40 3.56 5.88
C LEU A 161 6.28 4.52 6.25
N LEU A 162 6.25 5.70 5.61
CA LEU A 162 5.13 6.64 5.66
C LEU A 162 4.54 6.79 4.26
N VAL A 163 3.21 6.74 4.18
CA VAL A 163 2.46 6.94 2.94
C VAL A 163 1.40 7.99 3.20
N LYS A 164 1.45 9.10 2.47
CA LYS A 164 0.45 10.16 2.56
C LYS A 164 -0.37 10.19 1.29
N VAL A 165 -1.70 10.20 1.43
CA VAL A 165 -2.64 10.14 0.32
C VAL A 165 -3.63 11.28 0.40
N TRP A 166 -3.87 11.91 -0.75
CA TRP A 166 -4.95 12.87 -0.95
C TRP A 166 -5.86 12.40 -2.06
N ASP A 167 -7.14 12.28 -1.77
CA ASP A 167 -8.19 11.94 -2.74
C ASP A 167 -9.36 12.92 -2.62
N PRO A 168 -9.65 13.70 -3.68
CA PRO A 168 -10.79 14.60 -3.67
C PRO A 168 -12.12 13.89 -4.03
N THR A 169 -12.11 12.60 -4.32
CA THR A 169 -13.28 11.80 -4.74
C THR A 169 -14.01 12.43 -5.93
N ASP A 170 -15.11 13.15 -5.71
CA ASP A 170 -15.93 13.81 -6.73
C ASP A 170 -15.74 15.33 -6.80
N LYS A 171 -14.72 15.88 -6.11
CA LYS A 171 -14.41 17.32 -6.06
C LYS A 171 -13.26 17.73 -6.97
N GLY A 172 -12.78 16.83 -7.83
CA GLY A 172 -11.69 17.05 -8.77
C GLY A 172 -12.04 16.57 -10.18
N TYR A 173 -11.05 16.63 -11.05
CA TYR A 173 -11.15 16.20 -12.47
C TYR A 173 -10.52 14.82 -12.71
N GLN A 174 -9.98 14.19 -11.66
CA GLN A 174 -9.33 12.87 -11.76
C GLN A 174 -10.35 11.79 -12.11
N PRO A 175 -9.92 10.70 -12.76
CA PRO A 175 -10.72 9.50 -12.92
C PRO A 175 -11.14 8.93 -11.57
N ARG A 176 -12.45 8.75 -11.37
CA ARG A 176 -13.02 8.27 -10.09
C ARG A 176 -13.98 7.09 -10.26
N GLY A 177 -14.24 6.67 -11.52
CA GLY A 177 -15.28 5.69 -11.80
C GLY A 177 -16.66 6.19 -11.33
N LYS A 178 -17.38 5.37 -10.57
CA LYS A 178 -18.69 5.72 -10.00
C LYS A 178 -18.62 6.21 -8.55
N GLN A 179 -17.46 6.57 -8.05
CA GLN A 179 -17.27 7.04 -6.68
C GLN A 179 -17.82 8.45 -6.49
N VAL A 180 -18.60 8.67 -5.44
CA VAL A 180 -19.10 10.00 -5.05
C VAL A 180 -19.21 10.11 -3.53
N ASN A 181 -19.09 11.34 -3.01
CA ASN A 181 -19.18 11.61 -1.58
C ASN A 181 -20.56 11.32 -0.97
N LYS A 182 -21.62 11.37 -1.78
CA LYS A 182 -22.98 11.03 -1.36
C LYS A 182 -23.56 9.99 -2.31
N PRO A 183 -23.20 8.70 -2.09
CA PRO A 183 -23.62 7.62 -2.99
C PRO A 183 -25.14 7.40 -2.91
N GLU A 184 -25.77 7.35 -4.06
CA GLU A 184 -27.18 6.98 -4.26
C GLU A 184 -27.34 6.36 -5.64
N ALA A 185 -28.42 5.59 -5.86
CA ALA A 185 -28.73 4.91 -7.12
C ALA A 185 -27.52 4.11 -7.65
N ILE A 186 -26.95 4.52 -8.80
CA ILE A 186 -25.84 3.82 -9.47
C ILE A 186 -24.44 4.22 -8.95
N TRP A 187 -24.37 5.14 -8.00
CA TRP A 187 -23.09 5.65 -7.48
C TRP A 187 -22.63 4.87 -6.26
N TYR A 188 -21.31 4.77 -6.10
CA TYR A 188 -20.65 3.99 -5.06
C TYR A 188 -19.94 4.87 -4.03
N THR A 189 -19.69 4.28 -2.87
CA THR A 189 -18.86 4.85 -1.81
C THR A 189 -17.45 5.17 -2.34
N PRO A 190 -16.81 6.25 -1.86
CA PRO A 190 -15.41 6.54 -2.14
C PRO A 190 -14.49 5.39 -1.77
N VAL A 191 -13.36 5.33 -2.44
CA VAL A 191 -12.23 4.45 -2.15
C VAL A 191 -11.01 5.34 -1.99
N THR A 192 -10.64 5.68 -0.76
CA THR A 192 -9.50 6.54 -0.48
C THR A 192 -8.35 5.74 0.12
N GLY A 193 -7.15 5.98 -0.40
CA GLY A 193 -5.93 5.40 0.12
C GLY A 193 -5.52 4.09 -0.52
N ILE A 194 -4.78 3.28 0.23
CA ILE A 194 -4.25 1.98 -0.23
C ILE A 194 -5.41 0.98 -0.33
N TRP A 195 -5.66 0.43 -1.54
CA TRP A 195 -6.74 -0.53 -1.75
C TRP A 195 -6.32 -1.82 -2.48
N GLN A 196 -5.02 -1.94 -2.81
CA GLN A 196 -4.40 -3.17 -3.27
C GLN A 196 -3.09 -3.42 -2.52
N THR A 197 -2.59 -4.66 -2.58
CA THR A 197 -1.42 -5.16 -1.87
C THR A 197 -0.22 -4.21 -1.95
N VAL A 198 0.47 -4.09 -0.81
CA VAL A 198 1.78 -3.45 -0.69
C VAL A 198 2.81 -4.52 -0.38
N TRP A 199 3.95 -4.53 -1.10
CA TRP A 199 4.98 -5.56 -0.90
C TRP A 199 6.38 -5.09 -1.22
N LEU A 200 7.36 -5.85 -0.74
CA LEU A 200 8.78 -5.65 -1.00
C LEU A 200 9.34 -6.78 -1.87
N GLU A 201 10.28 -6.46 -2.74
CA GLU A 201 11.04 -7.42 -3.55
C GLU A 201 12.54 -7.10 -3.54
N PRO A 202 13.42 -8.07 -3.22
CA PRO A 202 14.85 -7.92 -3.45
C PRO A 202 15.17 -8.25 -4.90
N VAL A 203 15.89 -7.37 -5.57
CA VAL A 203 16.31 -7.57 -6.95
C VAL A 203 17.82 -7.42 -7.12
N SER A 204 18.40 -8.04 -8.15
CA SER A 204 19.77 -7.81 -8.58
C SER A 204 19.91 -6.39 -9.14
N LYS A 205 21.14 -5.92 -9.40
CA LYS A 205 21.37 -4.61 -9.99
C LYS A 205 20.68 -4.52 -11.38
N LYS A 206 20.82 -5.57 -12.19
CA LYS A 206 20.04 -5.76 -13.41
C LYS A 206 18.94 -6.77 -13.16
N TYR A 207 17.71 -6.43 -13.48
CA TYR A 207 16.53 -7.28 -13.32
C TYR A 207 15.50 -6.99 -14.42
N ILE A 208 14.61 -7.95 -14.64
CA ILE A 208 13.47 -7.75 -15.53
C ILE A 208 12.48 -6.84 -14.80
N GLU A 209 12.24 -5.65 -15.32
CA GLU A 209 11.33 -4.67 -14.74
C GLU A 209 9.89 -4.95 -15.14
N ASN A 210 9.68 -5.35 -16.40
CA ASN A 210 8.36 -5.63 -16.94
C ASN A 210 8.38 -6.72 -18.01
N LEU A 211 7.27 -7.44 -18.13
CA LEU A 211 7.03 -8.42 -19.19
C LEU A 211 5.78 -8.04 -19.99
N ARG A 212 5.93 -7.95 -21.30
CA ARG A 212 4.81 -7.79 -22.20
C ARG A 212 4.64 -9.07 -23.02
N ILE A 213 3.54 -9.77 -22.79
CA ILE A 213 3.21 -11.04 -23.43
C ILE A 213 2.07 -10.77 -24.41
N THR A 214 2.31 -11.04 -25.70
CA THR A 214 1.34 -10.80 -26.79
C THR A 214 1.12 -12.10 -27.55
N PRO A 215 -0.02 -12.78 -27.37
CA PRO A 215 -0.39 -13.94 -28.19
C PRO A 215 -0.93 -13.50 -29.55
N ASP A 216 -0.58 -14.25 -30.60
CA ASP A 216 -1.12 -14.14 -31.95
C ASP A 216 -1.69 -15.51 -32.34
N ILE A 217 -3.00 -15.66 -32.26
CA ILE A 217 -3.69 -16.92 -32.52
C ILE A 217 -3.60 -17.31 -33.99
N ASP A 218 -3.69 -16.36 -34.90
CA ASP A 218 -3.71 -16.62 -36.35
C ASP A 218 -2.35 -17.16 -36.82
N ARG A 219 -1.26 -16.60 -36.27
CA ARG A 219 0.10 -17.02 -36.58
C ARG A 219 0.63 -18.12 -35.67
N ARG A 220 -0.13 -18.51 -34.61
CA ARG A 220 0.29 -19.44 -33.56
C ARG A 220 1.63 -19.03 -32.92
N LEU A 221 1.78 -17.74 -32.63
CA LEU A 221 2.98 -17.15 -32.05
C LEU A 221 2.68 -16.58 -30.69
N LEU A 222 3.67 -16.63 -29.81
CA LEU A 222 3.71 -15.90 -28.56
C LEU A 222 4.94 -14.99 -28.59
N THR A 223 4.70 -13.68 -28.58
CA THR A 223 5.78 -12.70 -28.47
C THR A 223 5.92 -12.31 -27.00
N VAL A 224 7.11 -12.47 -26.44
CA VAL A 224 7.45 -12.02 -25.09
C VAL A 224 8.51 -10.94 -25.20
N LYS A 225 8.19 -9.74 -24.74
CA LYS A 225 9.13 -8.61 -24.59
C LYS A 225 9.45 -8.42 -23.12
N ALA A 226 10.73 -8.53 -22.76
CA ALA A 226 11.23 -8.20 -21.44
C ALA A 226 11.83 -6.80 -21.45
N GLU A 227 11.47 -5.99 -20.47
CA GLU A 227 12.05 -4.67 -20.19
C GLU A 227 13.02 -4.82 -19.02
N LEU A 228 14.26 -4.39 -19.19
CA LEU A 228 15.30 -4.48 -18.17
C LEU A 228 15.47 -3.14 -17.45
N SER A 229 15.80 -3.19 -16.16
CA SER A 229 16.04 -2.00 -15.33
C SER A 229 17.25 -1.16 -15.76
N GLU A 230 18.25 -1.80 -16.37
CA GLU A 230 19.43 -1.17 -16.96
C GLU A 230 19.67 -1.82 -18.34
N THR A 231 19.80 -1.03 -19.39
CA THR A 231 20.22 -1.49 -20.73
C THR A 231 21.64 -0.98 -20.98
N GLU A 232 22.54 -1.89 -21.37
CA GLU A 232 23.84 -1.51 -21.93
C GLU A 232 23.65 -1.19 -23.42
N PRO A 233 24.48 -0.32 -24.02
CA PRO A 233 24.45 -0.11 -25.46
C PRO A 233 24.73 -1.44 -26.19
N GLY A 234 23.67 -2.02 -26.81
CA GLY A 234 23.76 -3.30 -27.57
C GLY A 234 22.93 -4.45 -27.01
N ASP A 235 22.19 -4.28 -25.90
CA ASP A 235 21.22 -5.26 -25.38
C ASP A 235 19.87 -5.22 -26.09
#